data_784a045890b498b105cc64b33c37f8a3
#
_entry.id   784a045890b498b105cc64b33c37f8a3
#
_cell.length_a   1.000
_cell.length_b   1.000
_cell.length_c   1.000
_cell.angle_alpha   90.00
_cell.angle_beta   90.00
_cell.angle_gamma   90.00
#
_symmetry.space_group_name_H-M   'P 1'
#
loop_
_entity.id
_entity.type
_entity.pdbx_description
1 polymer ?
#
loop_
_entity_poly.entity_id
_entity_poly.type
_entity_poly.pdbx_seq_one_letter_code
_entity_poly.pdbx_strand_id
1 'polypeptide(L)'
;MKRITVTVNGVRHERDVEERELLVYFLREALGLTGTNVGCDTSSCGTCTIHVDGESVKSCTVLAVQADGAQITTIEGLATNGELHPMQASFQENHGLQCGYCTPGMIMAATSLLKENPHPTEDEIRHGLRSEERRVGKECRL
;
A
#
# COMPACT_ATOMS: atom_id res chain seq x y z
N MET A 1 19.72 15.61 9.06
CA MET A 1 18.80 14.48 9.28
C MET A 1 17.79 14.84 10.36
N LYS A 2 16.62 14.30 10.25
CA LYS A 2 15.56 14.55 11.22
C LYS A 2 15.12 13.24 11.85
N ARG A 3 14.89 13.25 13.17
CA ARG A 3 14.40 12.08 13.88
C ARG A 3 12.88 12.03 13.80
N ILE A 4 12.35 10.89 13.38
CA ILE A 4 10.91 10.65 13.31
C ILE A 4 10.54 9.44 14.15
N THR A 5 9.29 9.42 14.61
CA THR A 5 8.69 8.29 15.31
C THR A 5 7.44 7.90 14.54
N VAL A 6 7.39 6.67 14.08
CA VAL A 6 6.22 6.14 13.36
C VAL A 6 5.83 4.80 13.95
N THR A 7 4.54 4.47 13.90
CA THR A 7 4.05 3.15 14.27
C THR A 7 3.68 2.43 12.99
N VAL A 8 4.38 1.34 12.70
CA VAL A 8 4.16 0.55 11.47
C VAL A 8 3.72 -0.85 11.85
N ASN A 9 2.52 -1.22 11.42
CA ASN A 9 1.93 -2.53 11.71
C ASN A 9 1.91 -2.84 13.22
N GLY A 10 1.64 -1.81 14.03
CA GLY A 10 1.57 -1.95 15.47
C GLY A 10 2.90 -1.85 16.22
N VAL A 11 4.00 -1.67 15.50
CA VAL A 11 5.34 -1.58 16.10
C VAL A 11 5.87 -0.16 15.96
N ARG A 12 6.28 0.41 17.09
CA ARG A 12 6.83 1.76 17.10
C ARG A 12 8.29 1.75 16.64
N HIS A 13 8.62 2.65 15.73
CA HIS A 13 9.98 2.82 15.23
C HIS A 13 10.43 4.26 15.38
N GLU A 14 11.64 4.45 15.88
CA GLU A 14 12.29 5.74 15.93
C GLU A 14 13.54 5.68 15.05
N ARG A 15 13.61 6.58 14.07
CA ARG A 15 14.71 6.57 13.09
C ARG A 15 15.08 7.99 12.72
N ASP A 16 16.34 8.18 12.36
CA ASP A 16 16.82 9.40 11.75
C ASP A 16 16.71 9.26 10.25
N VAL A 17 16.07 10.23 9.59
CA VAL A 17 15.85 10.19 8.16
C VAL A 17 16.29 11.49 7.51
N GLU A 18 16.67 11.42 6.25
CA GLU A 18 16.91 12.63 5.48
C GLU A 18 15.59 13.29 5.14
N GLU A 19 15.58 14.62 5.08
CA GLU A 19 14.35 15.36 4.84
C GLU A 19 13.70 15.04 3.48
N ARG A 20 14.48 14.59 2.52
CA ARG A 20 14.01 14.23 1.17
C ARG A 20 13.69 12.75 0.99
N GLU A 21 13.87 11.93 2.02
CA GLU A 21 13.63 10.48 1.89
C GLU A 21 12.15 10.22 1.70
N LEU A 22 11.81 9.42 0.67
CA LEU A 22 10.43 9.03 0.42
C LEU A 22 10.01 7.94 1.39
N LEU A 23 8.74 7.98 1.80
CA LEU A 23 8.21 7.03 2.77
C LEU A 23 8.36 5.58 2.27
N VAL A 24 8.13 5.33 0.98
CA VAL A 24 8.26 3.98 0.43
C VAL A 24 9.67 3.41 0.63
N TYR A 25 10.69 4.21 0.43
CA TYR A 25 12.07 3.75 0.61
C TYR A 25 12.41 3.58 2.08
N PHE A 26 11.87 4.44 2.93
CA PHE A 26 12.02 4.28 4.38
C PHE A 26 11.46 2.92 4.82
N LEU A 27 10.27 2.55 4.36
CA LEU A 27 9.66 1.27 4.69
C LEU A 27 10.49 0.09 4.18
N ARG A 28 10.97 0.18 2.94
CA ARG A 28 11.69 -0.92 2.31
C ARG A 28 13.11 -1.09 2.81
N GLU A 29 13.83 0.02 2.98
CA GLU A 29 15.27 -0.01 3.28
C GLU A 29 15.56 0.13 4.77
N ALA A 30 14.96 1.09 5.45
CA ALA A 30 15.24 1.31 6.86
C ALA A 30 14.55 0.28 7.76
N LEU A 31 13.32 -0.11 7.42
CA LEU A 31 12.54 -1.05 8.22
C LEU A 31 12.53 -2.47 7.65
N GLY A 32 13.02 -2.67 6.44
CA GLY A 32 13.06 -3.98 5.82
C GLY A 32 11.70 -4.53 5.38
N LEU A 33 10.67 -3.69 5.31
CA LEU A 33 9.33 -4.10 4.90
C LEU A 33 9.19 -3.98 3.39
N THR A 34 9.56 -5.03 2.68
CA THR A 34 9.70 -5.01 1.22
C THR A 34 8.43 -5.38 0.45
N GLY A 35 7.31 -5.62 1.14
CA GLY A 35 6.04 -5.95 0.48
C GLY A 35 5.44 -4.79 -0.30
N THR A 36 5.75 -3.56 0.08
CA THR A 36 5.32 -2.36 -0.66
C THR A 36 6.29 -2.11 -1.80
N ASN A 37 5.82 -2.19 -3.03
CA ASN A 37 6.65 -2.09 -4.22
C ASN A 37 6.61 -0.72 -4.87
N VAL A 38 7.58 -0.45 -5.74
CA VAL A 38 7.64 0.79 -6.53
C VAL A 38 7.62 0.42 -8.00
N GLY A 39 6.55 0.81 -8.72
CA GLY A 39 6.41 0.52 -10.14
C GLY A 39 6.50 1.76 -11.02
N CYS A 40 6.55 2.93 -10.44
CA CYS A 40 6.68 4.20 -11.16
C CYS A 40 7.25 5.27 -10.24
N ASP A 41 7.54 6.44 -10.79
CA ASP A 41 7.95 7.61 -10.01
C ASP A 41 6.99 8.80 -10.21
N THR A 42 5.83 8.53 -10.81
CA THR A 42 4.84 9.57 -11.16
C THR A 42 3.51 9.41 -10.44
N SER A 43 3.42 8.57 -9.42
CA SER A 43 2.20 8.24 -8.65
C SER A 43 1.08 7.63 -9.47
N SER A 44 1.37 7.04 -10.61
CA SER A 44 0.33 6.51 -11.52
C SER A 44 0.01 5.03 -11.30
N CYS A 45 0.99 4.21 -10.86
CA CYS A 45 0.77 2.77 -10.81
C CYS A 45 0.05 2.27 -9.56
N GLY A 46 0.12 2.98 -8.44
CA GLY A 46 -0.51 2.58 -7.19
C GLY A 46 0.11 1.39 -6.47
N THR A 47 1.21 0.86 -6.99
CA THR A 47 1.89 -0.31 -6.41
C THR A 47 2.39 -0.07 -5.00
N CYS A 48 2.70 1.18 -4.67
CA CYS A 48 3.22 1.61 -3.37
C CYS A 48 2.13 1.98 -2.37
N THR A 49 0.86 1.69 -2.64
CA THR A 49 -0.26 2.07 -1.76
C THR A 49 -0.13 1.41 -0.39
N ILE A 50 -0.27 2.23 0.64
CA ILE A 50 -0.29 1.81 2.05
C ILE A 50 -1.43 2.55 2.75
N HIS A 51 -1.69 2.21 4.01
CA HIS A 51 -2.62 2.98 4.83
C HIS A 51 -1.85 3.85 5.82
N VAL A 52 -2.18 5.14 5.85
CA VAL A 52 -1.63 6.09 6.84
C VAL A 52 -2.81 6.66 7.60
N ASP A 53 -2.85 6.41 8.90
CA ASP A 53 -3.96 6.81 9.79
C ASP A 53 -5.33 6.34 9.24
N GLY A 54 -5.35 5.15 8.64
CA GLY A 54 -6.58 4.55 8.12
C GLY A 54 -6.95 4.94 6.70
N GLU A 55 -6.21 5.82 6.05
CA GLU A 55 -6.46 6.25 4.69
C GLU A 55 -5.43 5.69 3.73
N SER A 56 -5.86 5.30 2.53
CA SER A 56 -4.94 4.81 1.51
C SER A 56 -4.15 5.98 0.90
N VAL A 57 -2.85 5.83 0.85
CA VAL A 57 -1.96 6.82 0.23
C VAL A 57 -0.89 6.10 -0.58
N LYS A 58 -0.37 6.78 -1.59
CA LYS A 58 0.76 6.28 -2.38
C LYS A 58 2.05 6.71 -1.69
N SER A 59 2.76 5.75 -1.11
CA SER A 59 3.94 6.04 -0.30
C SER A 59 5.09 6.67 -1.08
N CYS A 60 5.07 6.57 -2.40
CA CYS A 60 6.07 7.25 -3.25
C CYS A 60 5.85 8.77 -3.34
N THR A 61 4.71 9.28 -2.88
CA THR A 61 4.41 10.72 -2.90
C THR A 61 4.53 11.38 -1.52
N VAL A 62 4.88 10.61 -0.51
CA VAL A 62 4.96 11.10 0.88
C VAL A 62 6.41 11.03 1.33
N LEU A 63 6.89 12.11 1.94
CA LEU A 63 8.21 12.11 2.57
C LEU A 63 8.13 11.43 3.93
N ALA A 64 9.19 10.72 4.30
CA ALA A 64 9.23 10.05 5.59
C ALA A 64 9.01 11.05 6.75
N VAL A 65 9.55 12.26 6.63
CA VAL A 65 9.36 13.28 7.66
C VAL A 65 7.90 13.72 7.81
N GLN A 66 7.09 13.60 6.76
CA GLN A 66 5.67 13.93 6.82
C GLN A 66 4.87 12.87 7.59
N ALA A 67 5.41 11.68 7.70
CA ALA A 67 4.75 10.56 8.40
C ALA A 67 5.10 10.52 9.90
N ASP A 68 5.86 11.46 10.40
CA ASP A 68 6.21 11.52 11.81
C ASP A 68 4.94 11.56 12.67
N GLY A 69 4.84 10.65 13.62
CA GLY A 69 3.67 10.52 14.49
C GLY A 69 2.52 9.73 13.89
N ALA A 70 2.62 9.27 12.66
CA ALA A 70 1.53 8.55 11.98
C ALA A 70 1.49 7.07 12.34
N GLN A 71 0.32 6.46 12.13
CA GLN A 71 0.15 5.02 12.20
C GLN A 71 0.04 4.48 10.79
N ILE A 72 0.96 3.61 10.42
CA ILE A 72 1.08 3.07 9.07
C ILE A 72 0.75 1.59 9.09
N THR A 73 -0.04 1.15 8.10
CA THR A 73 -0.29 -0.27 7.84
C THR A 73 0.17 -0.58 6.42
N THR A 74 1.06 -1.56 6.32
CA THR A 74 1.52 -2.07 5.03
C THR A 74 0.88 -3.42 4.77
N ILE A 75 1.19 -4.01 3.60
CA ILE A 75 0.66 -5.33 3.25
C ILE A 75 1.06 -6.39 4.29
N GLU A 76 2.23 -6.26 4.89
CA GLU A 76 2.71 -7.19 5.91
C GLU A 76 1.86 -7.16 7.18
N GLY A 77 1.14 -6.07 7.42
CA GLY A 77 0.31 -5.91 8.60
C GLY A 77 -1.14 -6.35 8.44
N LEU A 78 -1.57 -6.76 7.25
CA LEU A 78 -2.94 -7.20 7.04
C LEU A 78 -3.19 -8.61 7.56
N ALA A 79 -2.24 -9.51 7.40
CA ALA A 79 -2.37 -10.85 7.93
C ALA A 79 -2.13 -10.85 9.44
N THR A 80 -2.98 -11.52 10.20
CA THR A 80 -2.85 -11.61 11.65
C THR A 80 -2.76 -13.07 12.08
N ASN A 81 -1.83 -13.37 12.98
CA ASN A 81 -1.65 -14.71 13.55
C ASN A 81 -1.52 -15.81 12.49
N GLY A 82 -0.86 -15.50 11.38
CA GLY A 82 -0.66 -16.45 10.29
C GLY A 82 -1.86 -16.61 9.36
N GLU A 83 -2.96 -15.92 9.62
CA GLU A 83 -4.15 -15.98 8.77
C GLU A 83 -4.19 -14.78 7.82
N LEU A 84 -4.50 -15.05 6.56
CA LEU A 84 -4.63 -13.99 5.56
C LEU A 84 -5.86 -13.14 5.84
N HIS A 85 -5.72 -11.85 5.59
CA HIS A 85 -6.87 -10.95 5.57
C HIS A 85 -7.85 -11.44 4.49
N PRO A 86 -9.19 -11.32 4.69
CA PRO A 86 -10.15 -11.76 3.69
C PRO A 86 -9.89 -11.24 2.28
N MET A 87 -9.39 -10.01 2.14
CA MET A 87 -9.04 -9.47 0.84
C MET A 87 -7.86 -10.21 0.21
N GLN A 88 -6.85 -10.55 0.98
CA GLN A 88 -5.72 -11.34 0.51
C GLN A 88 -6.16 -12.73 0.06
N ALA A 89 -6.99 -13.38 0.87
CA ALA A 89 -7.54 -14.69 0.55
C ALA A 89 -8.37 -14.65 -0.74
N SER A 90 -9.18 -13.61 -0.92
CA SER A 90 -10.01 -13.43 -2.10
C SER A 90 -9.16 -13.28 -3.37
N PHE A 91 -8.08 -12.51 -3.31
CA PHE A 91 -7.15 -12.38 -4.43
C PHE A 91 -6.52 -13.72 -4.80
N GLN A 92 -6.15 -14.51 -3.80
CA GLN A 92 -5.56 -15.82 -4.00
C GLN A 92 -6.56 -16.79 -4.63
N GLU A 93 -7.78 -16.88 -4.09
CA GLU A 93 -8.81 -17.81 -4.56
C GLU A 93 -9.29 -17.50 -5.96
N ASN A 94 -9.37 -16.22 -6.31
CA ASN A 94 -9.90 -15.78 -7.60
C ASN A 94 -8.82 -15.46 -8.62
N HIS A 95 -7.57 -15.81 -8.32
CA HIS A 95 -6.43 -15.57 -9.21
C HIS A 95 -6.32 -14.10 -9.63
N GLY A 96 -6.47 -13.18 -8.68
CA GLY A 96 -6.48 -11.74 -8.92
C GLY A 96 -5.11 -11.15 -9.24
N LEU A 97 -4.16 -11.95 -9.68
CA LEU A 97 -2.81 -11.50 -9.99
C LEU A 97 -2.24 -12.27 -11.18
N GLN A 98 -1.28 -11.65 -11.84
CA GLN A 98 -0.46 -12.32 -12.85
C GLN A 98 0.96 -12.44 -12.33
N CYS A 99 1.81 -11.40 -12.47
CA CYS A 99 3.16 -11.43 -11.92
C CYS A 99 3.20 -11.15 -10.41
N GLY A 100 2.18 -10.54 -9.86
CA GLY A 100 2.09 -10.25 -8.43
C GLY A 100 2.74 -8.96 -7.97
N TYR A 101 3.37 -8.20 -8.87
CA TYR A 101 4.12 -7.01 -8.46
C TYR A 101 3.20 -5.89 -7.96
N CYS A 102 2.06 -5.66 -8.62
CA CYS A 102 1.10 -4.65 -8.22
C CYS A 102 0.12 -5.11 -7.14
N THR A 103 0.12 -6.40 -6.82
CA THR A 103 -0.88 -7.01 -5.95
C THR A 103 -0.91 -6.42 -4.55
N PRO A 104 0.22 -6.18 -3.85
CA PRO A 104 0.15 -5.58 -2.52
C PRO A 104 -0.54 -4.22 -2.51
N GLY A 105 -0.21 -3.36 -3.46
CA GLY A 105 -0.85 -2.04 -3.57
C GLY A 105 -2.33 -2.14 -3.89
N MET A 106 -2.72 -3.05 -4.76
CA MET A 106 -4.13 -3.28 -5.08
C MET A 106 -4.92 -3.79 -3.89
N ILE A 107 -4.36 -4.70 -3.11
CA ILE A 107 -5.01 -5.22 -1.90
C ILE A 107 -5.23 -4.09 -0.90
N MET A 108 -4.22 -3.24 -0.69
CA MET A 108 -4.34 -2.11 0.21
C MET A 108 -5.41 -1.12 -0.27
N ALA A 109 -5.43 -0.82 -1.57
CA ALA A 109 -6.43 0.07 -2.15
C ALA A 109 -7.85 -0.52 -2.06
N ALA A 110 -7.99 -1.82 -2.33
CA ALA A 110 -9.28 -2.50 -2.26
C ALA A 110 -9.82 -2.54 -0.82
N THR A 111 -8.95 -2.78 0.15
CA THR A 111 -9.33 -2.78 1.56
C THR A 111 -9.84 -1.41 1.99
N SER A 112 -9.18 -0.35 1.55
CA SER A 112 -9.60 1.02 1.83
C SER A 112 -10.93 1.35 1.14
N LEU A 113 -11.09 0.91 -0.12
CA LEU A 113 -12.33 1.13 -0.88
C LEU A 113 -13.53 0.50 -0.17
N LEU A 114 -13.41 -0.74 0.30
CA LEU A 114 -14.49 -1.42 1.00
C LEU A 114 -14.79 -0.79 2.35
N LYS A 115 -13.81 -0.19 2.99
CA LYS A 115 -14.01 0.52 4.24
C LYS A 115 -14.84 1.77 4.03
N GLU A 116 -14.62 2.48 2.94
CA GLU A 116 -15.37 3.68 2.58
C GLU A 116 -16.73 3.37 1.97
N ASN A 117 -16.81 2.30 1.18
CA ASN A 117 -18.02 1.89 0.48
C ASN A 117 -18.17 0.37 0.59
N PRO A 118 -18.89 -0.15 1.59
CA PRO A 118 -19.01 -1.60 1.82
C PRO A 118 -19.68 -2.39 0.69
N HIS A 119 -20.47 -1.71 -0.15
CA HIS A 119 -21.18 -2.38 -1.25
C HIS A 119 -20.97 -1.65 -2.57
N PRO A 120 -19.72 -1.62 -3.09
CA PRO A 120 -19.44 -0.92 -4.33
C PRO A 120 -19.99 -1.66 -5.55
N THR A 121 -20.38 -0.89 -6.56
CA THR A 121 -20.71 -1.46 -7.87
C THR A 121 -19.43 -1.89 -8.58
N GLU A 122 -19.57 -2.68 -9.66
CA GLU A 122 -18.41 -3.11 -10.44
C GLU A 122 -17.64 -1.92 -11.01
N ASP A 123 -18.35 -0.89 -11.48
CA ASP A 123 -17.72 0.33 -12.00
C ASP A 123 -16.97 1.08 -10.91
N GLU A 124 -17.53 1.16 -9.70
CA GLU A 124 -16.86 1.79 -8.57
C GLU A 124 -15.59 1.04 -8.17
N ILE A 125 -15.61 -0.28 -8.22
CA ILE A 125 -14.44 -1.12 -7.95
C ILE A 125 -13.35 -0.85 -8.99
N ARG A 126 -13.71 -0.85 -10.26
CA ARG A 126 -12.74 -0.60 -11.34
C ARG A 126 -12.12 0.78 -11.22
N HIS A 127 -12.93 1.78 -10.91
CA HIS A 127 -12.45 3.14 -10.77
C HIS A 127 -11.54 3.28 -9.55
N GLY A 128 -11.93 2.69 -8.41
CA GLY A 128 -11.15 2.78 -7.17
C GLY A 128 -9.82 2.05 -7.22
N LEU A 129 -9.71 1.00 -8.03
CA LEU A 129 -8.48 0.22 -8.17
C LEU A 129 -7.68 0.61 -9.40
N ARG A 130 -8.12 1.64 -10.14
CA ARG A 130 -7.52 2.00 -11.40
C ARG A 130 -6.10 2.53 -11.23
N SER A 131 -5.21 1.96 -12.03
CA SER A 131 -3.89 2.51 -12.29
C SER A 131 -3.88 2.87 -13.77
N GLU A 132 -3.67 4.13 -14.07
CA GLU A 132 -3.93 4.67 -15.40
C GLU A 132 -3.16 3.97 -16.52
N GLU A 133 -1.97 3.48 -16.25
CA GLU A 133 -1.14 2.88 -17.29
C GLU A 133 -1.23 1.37 -17.34
N ARG A 134 -1.66 0.72 -16.28
CA ARG A 134 -1.47 -0.72 -16.14
C ARG A 134 -2.74 -1.54 -16.28
N ARG A 135 -3.90 -0.96 -15.97
CA ARG A 135 -5.13 -1.73 -15.92
C ARG A 135 -6.04 -1.53 -17.11
N VAL A 136 -5.73 -0.58 -17.96
CA VAL A 136 -6.51 -0.35 -19.18
C VAL A 136 -5.87 -1.12 -20.32
N GLY A 137 -6.40 -2.29 -20.63
CA GLY A 137 -5.92 -3.10 -21.73
C GLY A 137 -4.61 -3.84 -21.50
N LYS A 138 -4.18 -3.98 -20.24
CA LYS A 138 -2.90 -4.60 -19.93
C LYS A 138 -3.05 -5.94 -19.23
N GLU A 139 -1.91 -6.58 -18.94
CA GLU A 139 -1.87 -7.93 -18.39
C GLU A 139 -2.38 -8.01 -16.95
N CYS A 140 -2.14 -6.99 -16.14
CA CYS A 140 -2.53 -6.99 -14.73
C CYS A 140 -3.95 -6.50 -14.56
N ARG A 141 -4.91 -7.34 -14.82
CA ARG A 141 -6.34 -7.04 -14.63
C ARG A 141 -6.94 -7.88 -13.53
N LEU A 142 -7.93 -7.34 -12.88
CA LEU A 142 -8.74 -8.08 -11.92
C LEU A 142 -10.05 -8.53 -12.55
#